data_58410bd5cc4d8f69fa51b5d4ad336f9d
#
_entry.id   58410bd5cc4d8f69fa51b5d4ad336f9d
#
_cell.length_a   1.000
_cell.length_b   1.000
_cell.length_c   1.000
_cell.angle_alpha   90.00
_cell.angle_beta   90.00
_cell.angle_gamma   90.00
#
_symmetry.space_group_name_H-M   'P 1'
#
loop_
_entity.id
_entity.type
_entity.pdbx_description
1 polymer ?
#
loop_
_entity_poly.entity_id
_entity_poly.type
_entity_poly.pdbx_seq_one_letter_code
_entity_poly.pdbx_strand_id
1 'polypeptide(L)' 'MSEKEFESLLYTITANTVNLIMQQTGCNEDTAMERFVRSKVYAQLEREETKVWHYSATMLAQLFDNERTGNLVWPEGI' A
#
# COMPACT_ATOMS: atom_id res chain seq x y z
N MET A 1 10.50 -15.92 5.09
CA MET A 1 10.85 -14.59 5.67
C MET A 1 10.44 -14.59 7.14
N SER A 2 11.30 -14.08 8.01
CA SER A 2 10.96 -14.02 9.43
C SER A 2 9.94 -12.89 9.65
N GLU A 3 9.25 -12.95 10.80
CA GLU A 3 8.28 -11.93 11.16
C GLU A 3 8.91 -10.54 11.23
N LYS A 4 10.11 -10.44 11.81
CA LYS A 4 10.84 -9.18 11.90
C LYS A 4 11.24 -8.64 10.53
N GLU A 5 11.67 -9.53 9.65
CA GLU A 5 12.04 -9.13 8.29
C GLU A 5 10.82 -8.60 7.54
N PHE A 6 9.69 -9.26 7.70
CA PHE A 6 8.46 -8.83 7.04
C PHE A 6 7.99 -7.48 7.59
N GLU A 7 8.06 -7.28 8.90
CA GLU A 7 7.68 -6.00 9.52
C GLU A 7 8.53 -4.86 9.00
N SER A 8 9.85 -5.07 8.88
CA SER A 8 10.75 -4.06 8.34
C SER A 8 10.44 -3.75 6.89
N LEU A 9 10.19 -4.79 6.10
CA LEU A 9 9.83 -4.63 4.70
C LEU A 9 8.50 -3.88 4.56
N LEU A 10 7.53 -4.26 5.37
CA LEU A 10 6.21 -3.61 5.36
C LEU A 10 6.32 -2.13 5.70
N TYR A 11 7.13 -1.79 6.69
CA TYR A 11 7.34 -0.39 7.05
C TYR A 11 7.92 0.41 5.87
N THR A 12 8.95 -0.14 5.24
CA THR A 12 9.61 0.53 4.11
C THR A 12 8.63 0.73 2.94
N ILE A 13 7.88 -0.31 2.61
CA ILE A 13 6.91 -0.26 1.52
C ILE A 13 5.82 0.76 1.83
N THR A 14 5.34 0.76 3.06
CA THR A 14 4.30 1.70 3.49
C THR A 14 4.79 3.13 3.39
N ALA A 15 6.00 3.42 3.87
CA ALA A 15 6.57 4.76 3.82
C ALA A 15 6.72 5.24 2.37
N ASN A 16 7.22 4.38 1.50
CA ASN A 16 7.39 4.73 0.09
C ASN A 16 6.05 4.98 -0.61
N THR A 17 5.06 4.15 -0.32
CA THR A 17 3.73 4.28 -0.91
C THR A 17 3.04 5.55 -0.42
N VAL A 18 3.13 5.84 0.88
CA VAL A 18 2.55 7.06 1.45
C VAL A 18 3.18 8.30 0.84
N ASN A 19 4.50 8.27 0.61
CA ASN A 19 5.16 9.38 -0.08
C ASN A 19 4.56 9.65 -1.46
N LEU A 20 4.31 8.59 -2.23
CA LEU A 20 3.70 8.72 -3.55
C LEU A 20 2.28 9.27 -3.45
N ILE A 21 1.52 8.80 -2.47
CA ILE A 21 0.15 9.29 -2.25
C ILE A 21 0.18 10.77 -1.95
N MET A 22 1.11 11.22 -1.11
CA MET A 22 1.25 12.63 -0.80
C MET A 22 1.55 13.46 -2.05
N GLN A 23 2.42 12.96 -2.90
CA GLN A 23 2.77 13.65 -4.15
C GLN A 23 1.59 13.73 -5.11
N GLN A 24 0.80 12.68 -5.17
CA GLN A 24 -0.33 12.59 -6.10
C GLN A 24 -1.54 13.38 -5.63
N THR A 25 -1.78 13.45 -4.32
CA THR A 25 -3.00 14.05 -3.76
C THR A 25 -2.76 15.40 -3.10
N GLY A 26 -1.50 15.71 -2.76
CA GLY A 26 -1.18 16.95 -2.07
C GLY A 26 -1.53 16.95 -0.58
N CYS A 27 -1.98 15.83 -0.03
CA CYS A 27 -2.29 15.76 1.40
C CYS A 27 -1.01 15.62 2.22
N ASN A 28 -1.10 15.91 3.53
CA ASN A 28 0.04 15.76 4.41
C ASN A 28 0.27 14.29 4.79
N GLU A 29 1.41 14.03 5.44
CA GLU A 29 1.80 12.67 5.79
C GLU A 29 0.79 11.97 6.69
N ASP A 30 0.30 12.66 7.72
CA ASP A 30 -0.65 12.07 8.67
C ASP A 30 -1.94 11.63 7.96
N THR A 31 -2.45 12.48 7.07
CA THR A 31 -3.65 12.18 6.32
C THR A 31 -3.43 11.02 5.35
N ALA A 32 -2.30 11.05 4.62
CA ALA A 32 -1.98 9.99 3.66
C ALA A 32 -1.80 8.65 4.37
N MET A 33 -1.08 8.65 5.49
CA MET A 33 -0.85 7.45 6.27
C MET A 33 -2.17 6.87 6.79
N GLU A 34 -3.02 7.71 7.38
CA GLU A 34 -4.31 7.27 7.90
C GLU A 34 -5.17 6.65 6.80
N ARG A 35 -5.26 7.32 5.66
CA ARG A 35 -6.06 6.81 4.56
C ARG A 35 -5.52 5.50 4.02
N PHE A 36 -4.20 5.40 3.89
CA PHE A 36 -3.59 4.19 3.36
C PHE A 36 -3.78 2.99 4.29
N VAL A 37 -3.54 3.16 5.59
CA VAL A 37 -3.66 2.03 6.53
C VAL A 37 -5.11 1.56 6.71
N ARG A 38 -6.07 2.39 6.35
CA ARG A 38 -7.49 2.00 6.38
C ARG A 38 -7.97 1.39 5.08
N SER A 39 -7.11 1.35 4.06
CA SER A 39 -7.51 0.87 2.74
C SER A 39 -7.52 -0.66 2.67
N LYS A 40 -8.25 -1.18 1.69
CA LYS A 40 -8.24 -2.61 1.39
C LYS A 40 -6.87 -3.04 0.85
N VAL A 41 -6.18 -2.14 0.17
CA VAL A 41 -4.83 -2.41 -0.31
C VAL A 41 -3.91 -2.71 0.86
N TYR A 42 -3.94 -1.87 1.91
CA TYR A 42 -3.12 -2.11 3.09
C TYR A 42 -3.53 -3.39 3.82
N ALA A 43 -4.82 -3.68 3.90
CA ALA A 43 -5.31 -4.89 4.55
C ALA A 43 -4.71 -6.14 3.92
N GLN A 44 -4.50 -6.14 2.60
CA GLN A 44 -3.84 -7.25 1.92
C GLN A 44 -2.33 -7.16 2.05
N LEU A 45 -1.77 -5.96 2.01
CA LEU A 45 -0.32 -5.75 2.12
C LEU A 45 0.22 -6.27 3.44
N GLU A 46 -0.49 -6.07 4.53
CA GLU A 46 -0.01 -6.48 5.86
C GLU A 46 -0.05 -8.01 6.08
N ARG A 47 -0.64 -8.73 5.15
CA ARG A 47 -0.71 -10.19 5.21
C ARG A 47 0.33 -10.78 4.27
N GLU A 48 1.36 -11.42 4.85
CA GLU A 48 2.47 -11.96 4.08
C GLU A 48 2.02 -12.94 2.99
N GLU A 49 1.02 -13.76 3.28
CA GLU A 49 0.56 -14.80 2.36
C GLU A 49 -0.07 -14.26 1.08
N THR A 50 -0.51 -13.02 1.06
CA THR A 50 -1.08 -12.41 -0.16
C THR A 50 -0.02 -12.02 -1.16
N LYS A 51 1.22 -11.87 -0.71
CA LYS A 51 2.37 -11.46 -1.53
C LYS A 51 2.19 -10.08 -2.17
N VAL A 52 1.26 -9.28 -1.67
CA VAL A 52 1.06 -7.92 -2.17
C VAL A 52 2.33 -7.07 -1.94
N TRP A 53 3.13 -7.44 -0.95
CA TRP A 53 4.40 -6.78 -0.68
C TRP A 53 5.42 -6.92 -1.82
N HIS A 54 5.15 -7.79 -2.81
CA HIS A 54 5.97 -7.90 -4.03
C HIS A 54 5.83 -6.70 -4.95
N TYR A 55 4.72 -6.00 -4.87
CA TYR A 55 4.45 -4.92 -5.80
C TYR A 55 5.28 -3.69 -5.45
N SER A 56 5.61 -2.90 -6.48
CA SER A 56 6.30 -1.64 -6.25
C SER A 56 5.40 -0.64 -5.54
N ALA A 57 6.01 0.36 -4.91
CA ALA A 57 5.24 1.43 -4.29
C ALA A 57 4.35 2.14 -5.31
N THR A 58 4.82 2.28 -6.54
CA THR A 58 4.04 2.88 -7.64
C THR A 58 2.76 2.08 -7.90
N MET A 59 2.89 0.73 -7.96
CA MET A 59 1.74 -0.14 -8.17
C MET A 59 0.76 -0.04 -6.99
N LEU A 60 1.28 -0.04 -5.76
CA LEU A 60 0.43 0.04 -4.57
C LEU A 60 -0.31 1.38 -4.50
N ALA A 61 0.37 2.47 -4.86
CA ALA A 61 -0.26 3.78 -4.90
C ALA A 61 -1.37 3.82 -5.96
N GLN A 62 -1.14 3.16 -7.10
CA GLN A 62 -2.15 3.07 -8.16
C GLN A 62 -3.35 2.25 -7.71
N LEU A 63 -3.11 1.12 -7.05
CA LEU A 63 -4.20 0.29 -6.52
C LEU A 63 -5.00 1.06 -5.47
N PHE A 64 -4.31 1.82 -4.62
CA PHE A 64 -4.97 2.66 -3.63
C PHE A 64 -5.87 3.71 -4.30
N ASP A 65 -5.39 4.35 -5.34
CA ASP A 65 -6.17 5.34 -6.09
C ASP A 65 -7.38 4.68 -6.75
N ASN A 66 -7.19 3.50 -7.33
CA ASN A 66 -8.29 2.75 -7.95
C ASN A 66 -9.36 2.38 -6.92
N GLU A 67 -8.93 1.98 -5.72
CA GLU A 67 -9.87 1.68 -4.64
C GLU A 67 -10.70 2.91 -4.27
N ARG A 68 -10.04 4.07 -4.20
CA ARG A 68 -10.68 5.32 -3.84
C ARG A 68 -11.78 5.70 -4.83
N THR A 69 -11.59 5.38 -6.10
CA THR A 69 -12.55 5.70 -7.16
C THR A 69 -13.55 4.58 -7.41
N GLY A 70 -13.47 3.48 -6.65
CA GLY A 70 -14.37 2.35 -6.81
C GLY A 70 -13.99 1.40 -7.93
N ASN A 71 -12.79 1.52 -8.47
CA ASN A 71 -12.31 0.73 -9.60
C ASN A 71 -11.19 -0.24 -9.24
N LEU A 72 -11.14 -0.68 -7.99
CA LEU A 72 -10.07 -1.57 -7.56
C LEU A 72 -10.20 -2.94 -8.24
N VAL A 73 -9.17 -3.30 -9.00
CA VAL A 73 -9.04 -4.61 -9.62
C VAL A 73 -7.65 -5.12 -9.27
N TRP A 74 -7.60 -6.27 -8.60
CA TRP A 74 -6.32 -6.84 -8.22
C TRP A 74 -5.62 -7.44 -9.43
N PRO A 75 -4.29 -7.28 -9.53
CA PRO A 75 -3.54 -7.94 -10.58
C PRO A 75 -3.71 -9.46 -10.51
N GLU A 76 -3.55 -10.09 -11.65
CA GLU A 76 -3.65 -11.55 -11.74
C GLU A 76 -2.64 -12.21 -10.82
N GLY A 77 -3.06 -13.27 -10.14
CA GLY A 77 -2.20 -14.04 -9.25
C GLY A 77 -2.37 -13.75 -7.77
N ILE A 78 -3.26 -12.83 -7.42
CA ILE A 78 -3.58 -12.56 -6.02
C ILE A 78 -4.75 -13.39 -5.54
#